data_3f83d4eb2fbdd0456d95575ac4d2003e
#
_entry.id   3f83d4eb2fbdd0456d95575ac4d2003e
#
_cell.length_a   1.000
_cell.length_b   1.000
_cell.length_c   1.000
_cell.angle_alpha   90.00
_cell.angle_beta   90.00
_cell.angle_gamma   90.00
#
_symmetry.space_group_name_H-M   'P 1'
#
loop_
_entity.id
_entity.type
_entity.pdbx_description
1 polymer ?
#
loop_
_entity_poly.entity_id
_entity_poly.type
_entity_poly.pdbx_seq_one_letter_code
_entity_poly.pdbx_strand_id
1 'polypeptide(L)'
;NKWERYLPIEYKEQMEEYNLNDVLICGEIVRLNQEEIRLRYSISKEYKVDVYSASRSTIADKVITKLYSKFTGLHPKAFLEVKTIRRKIVVADIISDKVRFKTDYFNNLLSELKLLVLKGEKGEFEKTIKFKDTEYTLATGGLHSNEIPHVYTNKNYKIVDRDVASYYPNMIRSLKVCQKHFNPKAWFRIADTIVDERLEHKHLAKDKTLSYEERDKHSTAAACLKIVANAGIFGKMGSEKSFLCDKKAMYQVTINGQLFLLMLIESLELAGIKVISANTDGIVTLVPLELEEKANEICHEWEKYLGLELEFTEYELYACEGVNSYITRKSSGDVKLKGSRMNHKMFSEDLTKGYNAPIVAYSVNQYFLNGIPIMDTLRNSKSVLDFCKTQNVARKYKLEYTHIVDGKLTTEEVQRNTRYFISTNGGSLMKVEVIGYNEDNSPKTKKSSLSAGQRVTVCNLIDDRDISEWNINYLYYYNEAMNIVNPIKLGISPKGKGKTKCKKAFGMYNSLFDDDDFNDSDNVSDALDDSDNNDFEYEEEYN
;
A
#
# COMPACT_ATOMS: atom_id res chain seq x y z
N ASN A 1 -5.06 36.13 9.40
CA ASN A 1 -6.15 35.86 10.36
C ASN A 1 -7.31 36.82 10.01
N LYS A 2 -8.41 36.26 9.44
CA LYS A 2 -9.64 37.00 9.12
C LYS A 2 -10.56 37.19 10.35
N TRP A 3 -10.14 36.72 11.53
CA TRP A 3 -10.97 36.76 12.71
C TRP A 3 -10.47 37.89 13.62
N GLU A 4 -11.26 38.92 13.76
CA GLU A 4 -11.10 39.92 14.81
C GLU A 4 -11.46 39.30 16.16
N ARG A 5 -11.06 39.98 17.26
CA ARG A 5 -11.17 39.47 18.63
C ARG A 5 -12.59 39.13 19.07
N TYR A 6 -13.60 39.60 18.36
CA TYR A 6 -15.02 39.35 18.59
C TYR A 6 -15.72 39.10 17.26
N LEU A 7 -16.44 38.00 17.15
CA LEU A 7 -17.32 37.73 16.03
C LEU A 7 -18.56 38.61 16.14
N PRO A 8 -18.97 39.30 15.08
CA PRO A 8 -20.24 40.00 15.08
C PRO A 8 -21.41 39.05 15.34
N ILE A 9 -22.42 39.53 16.04
CA ILE A 9 -23.59 38.73 16.47
C ILE A 9 -24.33 38.09 15.28
N GLU A 10 -24.27 38.74 14.11
CA GLU A 10 -24.85 38.31 12.85
C GLU A 10 -24.29 36.97 12.33
N TYR A 11 -23.07 36.56 12.76
CA TYR A 11 -22.46 35.29 12.40
C TYR A 11 -22.72 34.19 13.43
N LYS A 12 -23.52 34.43 14.46
CA LYS A 12 -23.75 33.49 15.55
C LYS A 12 -24.31 32.14 15.05
N GLU A 13 -25.35 32.18 14.22
CA GLU A 13 -26.00 31.00 13.68
C GLU A 13 -25.03 30.17 12.82
N GLN A 14 -24.28 30.82 11.95
CA GLN A 14 -23.26 30.16 11.10
C GLN A 14 -22.17 29.51 11.94
N MET A 15 -21.79 30.14 13.05
CA MET A 15 -20.77 29.59 13.95
C MET A 15 -21.30 28.41 14.76
N GLU A 16 -22.57 28.47 15.21
CA GLU A 16 -23.22 27.35 15.89
C GLU A 16 -23.36 26.16 14.95
N GLU A 17 -23.79 26.37 13.69
CA GLU A 17 -23.86 25.33 12.68
C GLU A 17 -22.48 24.73 12.36
N TYR A 18 -21.45 25.57 12.19
CA TYR A 18 -20.08 25.14 11.98
C TYR A 18 -19.57 24.28 13.13
N ASN A 19 -19.74 24.74 14.39
CA ASN A 19 -19.32 23.99 15.58
C ASN A 19 -20.09 22.67 15.73
N LEU A 20 -21.39 22.65 15.45
CA LEU A 20 -22.19 21.44 15.45
C LEU A 20 -21.65 20.42 14.43
N ASN A 21 -21.35 20.89 13.22
CA ASN A 21 -20.79 20.03 12.17
C ASN A 21 -19.41 19.46 12.58
N ASP A 22 -18.53 20.26 13.18
CA ASP A 22 -17.24 19.79 13.70
C ASP A 22 -17.41 18.69 14.77
N VAL A 23 -18.38 18.86 15.68
CA VAL A 23 -18.69 17.85 16.69
C VAL A 23 -19.23 16.57 16.06
N LEU A 24 -20.12 16.68 15.07
CA LEU A 24 -20.67 15.51 14.36
C LEU A 24 -19.57 14.77 13.59
N ILE A 25 -18.67 15.49 12.93
CA ILE A 25 -17.50 14.92 12.24
C ILE A 25 -16.60 14.18 13.24
N CYS A 26 -16.30 14.78 14.40
CA CYS A 26 -15.51 14.11 15.44
C CYS A 26 -16.20 12.83 15.93
N GLY A 27 -17.51 12.86 16.15
CA GLY A 27 -18.30 11.68 16.51
C GLY A 27 -18.21 10.57 15.46
N GLU A 28 -18.32 10.93 14.19
CA GLU A 28 -18.23 9.98 13.08
C GLU A 28 -16.81 9.40 12.94
N ILE A 29 -15.77 10.22 13.09
CA ILE A 29 -14.37 9.73 13.11
C ILE A 29 -14.18 8.71 14.23
N VAL A 30 -14.68 8.96 15.42
CA VAL A 30 -14.63 8.01 16.55
C VAL A 30 -15.39 6.73 16.22
N ARG A 31 -16.59 6.83 15.63
CA ARG A 31 -17.41 5.69 15.24
C ARG A 31 -16.69 4.79 14.23
N LEU A 32 -16.05 5.38 13.23
CA LEU A 32 -15.33 4.67 12.17
C LEU A 32 -13.98 4.09 12.62
N ASN A 33 -13.38 4.62 13.70
CA ASN A 33 -12.06 4.18 14.18
C ASN A 33 -12.11 3.38 15.49
N GLN A 34 -13.22 2.72 15.79
CA GLN A 34 -13.37 1.96 17.04
C GLN A 34 -12.28 0.90 17.25
N GLU A 35 -11.88 0.21 16.20
CA GLU A 35 -10.81 -0.80 16.27
C GLU A 35 -9.45 -0.19 16.63
N GLU A 36 -9.08 0.93 16.01
CA GLU A 36 -7.86 1.65 16.33
C GLU A 36 -7.85 2.22 17.76
N ILE A 37 -9.00 2.67 18.25
CA ILE A 37 -9.16 3.14 19.64
C ILE A 37 -8.99 1.98 20.62
N ARG A 38 -9.66 0.85 20.40
CA ARG A 38 -9.51 -0.37 21.22
C ARG A 38 -8.08 -0.86 21.25
N LEU A 39 -7.42 -0.87 20.09
CA LEU A 39 -6.01 -1.24 19.94
C LEU A 39 -5.12 -0.38 20.85
N ARG A 40 -5.25 0.95 20.78
CA ARG A 40 -4.45 1.89 21.59
C ARG A 40 -4.75 1.76 23.09
N TYR A 41 -6.02 1.56 23.43
CA TYR A 41 -6.43 1.31 24.82
C TYR A 41 -5.76 0.04 25.37
N SER A 42 -5.78 -1.07 24.60
CA SER A 42 -5.18 -2.35 25.00
C SER A 42 -3.67 -2.21 25.20
N ILE A 43 -2.95 -1.58 24.25
CA ILE A 43 -1.52 -1.33 24.38
C ILE A 43 -1.21 -0.44 25.58
N SER A 44 -1.95 0.63 25.78
CA SER A 44 -1.75 1.55 26.90
C SER A 44 -1.90 0.84 28.25
N LYS A 45 -2.91 -0.04 28.36
CA LYS A 45 -3.19 -0.81 29.57
C LYS A 45 -2.12 -1.87 29.84
N GLU A 46 -1.73 -2.62 28.82
CA GLU A 46 -0.80 -3.75 28.93
C GLU A 46 0.62 -3.29 29.24
N TYR A 47 1.14 -2.37 28.43
CA TYR A 47 2.51 -1.90 28.56
C TYR A 47 2.67 -0.69 29.47
N LYS A 48 1.58 -0.12 29.99
CA LYS A 48 1.57 1.09 30.84
C LYS A 48 2.29 2.26 30.16
N VAL A 49 1.91 2.53 28.91
CA VAL A 49 2.41 3.63 28.07
C VAL A 49 1.24 4.41 27.49
N ASP A 50 1.34 5.72 27.41
CA ASP A 50 0.35 6.53 26.72
C ASP A 50 0.60 6.50 25.20
N VAL A 51 -0.36 5.95 24.44
CA VAL A 51 -0.27 5.83 22.96
C VAL A 51 -1.54 6.28 22.25
N TYR A 52 -2.46 6.98 22.94
CA TYR A 52 -3.76 7.34 22.37
C TYR A 52 -3.64 8.20 21.10
N SER A 53 -2.74 9.18 21.07
CA SER A 53 -2.48 10.04 19.92
C SER A 53 -1.21 9.65 19.12
N ALA A 54 -0.59 8.52 19.47
CA ALA A 54 0.67 8.11 18.86
C ALA A 54 0.47 7.48 17.47
N SER A 55 1.37 7.76 16.53
CA SER A 55 1.46 6.99 15.28
C SER A 55 1.85 5.54 15.56
N ARG A 56 1.56 4.61 14.64
CA ARG A 56 1.94 3.19 14.81
C ARG A 56 3.45 3.02 15.06
N SER A 57 4.29 3.83 14.44
CA SER A 57 5.72 3.81 14.65
C SER A 57 6.14 4.32 16.03
N THR A 58 5.46 5.34 16.56
CA THR A 58 5.68 5.88 17.90
C THR A 58 5.18 4.91 18.98
N ILE A 59 4.08 4.19 18.73
CA ILE A 59 3.61 3.09 19.61
C ILE A 59 4.72 2.08 19.82
N ALA A 60 5.33 1.62 18.72
CA ALA A 60 6.42 0.66 18.77
C ALA A 60 7.63 1.17 19.58
N ASP A 61 8.06 2.41 19.35
CA ASP A 61 9.16 3.01 20.13
C ASP A 61 8.84 3.04 21.64
N LYS A 62 7.63 3.46 22.04
CA LYS A 62 7.22 3.53 23.44
C LYS A 62 7.20 2.15 24.12
N VAL A 63 6.65 1.13 23.43
CA VAL A 63 6.61 -0.24 23.95
C VAL A 63 8.00 -0.83 24.09
N ILE A 64 8.84 -0.74 23.04
CA ILE A 64 10.22 -1.24 23.09
C ILE A 64 11.04 -0.53 24.16
N THR A 65 10.91 0.79 24.29
CA THR A 65 11.55 1.57 25.37
C THR A 65 11.18 1.02 26.74
N LYS A 66 9.90 0.76 26.97
CA LYS A 66 9.41 0.22 28.24
C LYS A 66 9.97 -1.18 28.53
N LEU A 67 9.95 -2.06 27.54
CA LEU A 67 10.46 -3.43 27.68
C LEU A 67 11.99 -3.43 27.86
N TYR A 68 12.73 -2.63 27.09
CA TYR A 68 14.17 -2.55 27.20
C TYR A 68 14.61 -2.00 28.58
N SER A 69 13.95 -0.95 29.06
CA SER A 69 14.14 -0.45 30.42
C SER A 69 13.85 -1.52 31.48
N LYS A 70 12.74 -2.27 31.32
CA LYS A 70 12.37 -3.37 32.24
C LYS A 70 13.42 -4.48 32.29
N PHE A 71 13.98 -4.88 31.13
CA PHE A 71 14.90 -6.02 31.07
C PHE A 71 16.37 -5.65 31.34
N THR A 72 16.74 -4.39 31.21
CA THR A 72 18.12 -3.90 31.49
C THR A 72 18.23 -3.23 32.86
N GLY A 73 17.11 -2.77 33.45
CA GLY A 73 17.13 -1.90 34.63
C GLY A 73 17.56 -0.46 34.33
N LEU A 74 17.85 -0.12 33.07
CA LEU A 74 18.31 1.22 32.70
C LEU A 74 17.14 2.22 32.61
N HIS A 75 17.40 3.45 33.03
CA HIS A 75 16.46 4.54 32.80
C HIS A 75 16.44 4.92 31.29
N PRO A 76 15.31 5.24 30.67
CA PRO A 76 15.22 5.57 29.25
C PRO A 76 16.22 6.61 28.75
N LYS A 77 16.50 7.66 29.54
CA LYS A 77 17.51 8.68 29.19
C LYS A 77 18.91 8.11 28.95
N ALA A 78 19.21 6.92 29.46
CA ALA A 78 20.54 6.31 29.31
C ALA A 78 20.75 5.67 27.92
N PHE A 79 19.68 5.41 27.14
CA PHE A 79 19.79 4.70 25.87
C PHE A 79 19.02 5.33 24.70
N LEU A 80 18.03 6.19 24.94
CA LEU A 80 17.21 6.75 23.84
C LEU A 80 18.01 7.59 22.83
N GLU A 81 19.09 8.23 23.26
CA GLU A 81 19.98 9.01 22.38
C GLU A 81 21.11 8.17 21.76
N VAL A 82 21.24 6.90 22.18
CA VAL A 82 22.30 6.01 21.68
C VAL A 82 21.82 5.26 20.46
N LYS A 83 22.55 5.39 19.35
CA LYS A 83 22.26 4.71 18.08
C LYS A 83 23.56 4.34 17.35
N THR A 84 23.48 3.40 16.42
CA THR A 84 24.62 2.98 15.62
C THR A 84 24.48 3.47 14.18
N ILE A 85 25.25 4.51 13.85
CA ILE A 85 25.31 5.04 12.48
C ILE A 85 26.43 4.34 11.72
N ARG A 86 26.11 3.85 10.53
CA ARG A 86 27.03 3.12 9.65
C ARG A 86 27.26 3.90 8.35
N ARG A 87 28.52 4.21 8.04
CA ARG A 87 28.89 4.84 6.76
C ARG A 87 29.09 3.83 5.63
N LYS A 88 29.53 2.62 5.97
CA LYS A 88 29.75 1.51 5.02
C LYS A 88 29.30 0.21 5.66
N ILE A 89 28.71 -0.66 4.84
CA ILE A 89 28.28 -2.00 5.21
C ILE A 89 28.73 -2.93 4.10
N VAL A 90 29.63 -3.86 4.40
CA VAL A 90 30.09 -4.89 3.46
C VAL A 90 29.04 -5.99 3.46
N VAL A 91 28.50 -6.32 2.29
CA VAL A 91 27.40 -7.29 2.17
C VAL A 91 27.86 -8.69 2.56
N ALA A 92 29.12 -9.06 2.27
CA ALA A 92 29.70 -10.32 2.73
C ALA A 92 29.64 -10.51 4.25
N ASP A 93 29.72 -9.43 5.05
CA ASP A 93 29.70 -9.49 6.52
C ASP A 93 28.30 -9.72 7.11
N ILE A 94 27.25 -9.67 6.29
CA ILE A 94 25.85 -9.78 6.74
C ILE A 94 25.14 -10.97 6.13
N ILE A 95 25.67 -11.60 5.08
CA ILE A 95 25.11 -12.81 4.51
C ILE A 95 25.32 -13.98 5.47
N SER A 96 24.23 -14.69 5.77
CA SER A 96 24.24 -15.88 6.62
C SER A 96 24.91 -17.07 5.92
N ASP A 97 25.63 -17.87 6.68
CA ASP A 97 26.16 -19.17 6.26
C ASP A 97 25.06 -20.22 5.96
N LYS A 98 23.83 -19.94 6.36
CA LYS A 98 22.65 -20.73 5.99
C LYS A 98 22.24 -20.52 4.52
N VAL A 99 22.72 -19.50 3.82
CA VAL A 99 22.41 -19.29 2.39
C VAL A 99 23.13 -20.34 1.55
N ARG A 100 22.37 -21.22 0.87
CA ARG A 100 22.86 -22.29 0.04
C ARG A 100 22.00 -22.45 -1.21
N PHE A 101 22.61 -22.28 -2.37
CA PHE A 101 21.94 -22.47 -3.65
C PHE A 101 22.39 -23.77 -4.33
N LYS A 102 21.53 -24.35 -5.15
CA LYS A 102 21.73 -25.59 -5.88
C LYS A 102 22.37 -25.35 -7.26
N THR A 103 22.05 -24.19 -7.86
CA THR A 103 22.49 -23.85 -9.24
C THR A 103 23.69 -22.91 -9.23
N ASP A 104 24.53 -23.03 -10.26
CA ASP A 104 25.62 -22.09 -10.50
C ASP A 104 25.10 -20.66 -10.72
N TYR A 105 23.90 -20.54 -11.29
CA TYR A 105 23.25 -19.24 -11.52
C TYR A 105 23.13 -18.43 -10.22
N PHE A 106 22.52 -19.01 -9.19
CA PHE A 106 22.35 -18.32 -7.92
C PHE A 106 23.64 -18.26 -7.08
N ASN A 107 24.55 -19.24 -7.23
CA ASN A 107 25.87 -19.19 -6.60
C ASN A 107 26.72 -18.04 -7.16
N ASN A 108 26.64 -17.76 -8.46
CA ASN A 108 27.28 -16.60 -9.09
C ASN A 108 26.65 -15.30 -8.57
N LEU A 109 25.30 -15.21 -8.53
CA LEU A 109 24.60 -14.07 -7.94
C LEU A 109 25.05 -13.83 -6.49
N LEU A 110 25.13 -14.87 -5.66
CA LEU A 110 25.60 -14.77 -4.28
C LEU A 110 27.03 -14.22 -4.20
N SER A 111 27.89 -14.66 -5.11
CA SER A 111 29.27 -14.19 -5.19
C SER A 111 29.32 -12.69 -5.58
N GLU A 112 28.52 -12.26 -6.55
CA GLU A 112 28.39 -10.85 -6.91
C GLU A 112 27.89 -10.00 -5.73
N LEU A 113 26.85 -10.46 -5.01
CA LEU A 113 26.29 -9.76 -3.88
C LEU A 113 27.31 -9.58 -2.75
N LYS A 114 28.15 -10.57 -2.48
CA LYS A 114 29.22 -10.49 -1.49
C LYS A 114 30.26 -9.42 -1.79
N LEU A 115 30.43 -9.02 -3.05
CA LEU A 115 31.36 -7.94 -3.42
C LEU A 115 30.79 -6.53 -3.16
N LEU A 116 29.50 -6.42 -2.87
CA LEU A 116 28.84 -5.11 -2.69
C LEU A 116 29.24 -4.47 -1.35
N VAL A 117 29.41 -3.15 -1.42
CA VAL A 117 29.58 -2.29 -0.25
C VAL A 117 28.50 -1.22 -0.26
N LEU A 118 27.54 -1.35 0.66
CA LEU A 118 26.45 -0.37 0.80
C LEU A 118 26.96 0.85 1.56
N LYS A 119 26.68 2.05 1.04
CA LYS A 119 26.96 3.32 1.71
C LYS A 119 25.71 3.72 2.50
N GLY A 120 25.80 4.34 3.63
CA GLY A 120 24.71 4.50 4.62
C GLY A 120 23.54 5.40 4.23
N GLU A 121 23.47 5.90 2.99
CA GLU A 121 22.40 6.76 2.47
C GLU A 121 21.38 5.99 1.62
N LYS A 122 20.35 6.62 1.11
CA LYS A 122 19.18 5.98 0.49
C LYS A 122 19.50 5.09 -0.74
N GLY A 123 18.80 3.97 -0.84
CA GLY A 123 18.43 3.33 -2.12
C GLY A 123 19.56 2.70 -2.92
N GLU A 124 20.58 2.13 -2.28
CA GLU A 124 21.85 1.89 -2.94
C GLU A 124 22.05 0.50 -3.55
N PHE A 125 21.01 -0.35 -3.50
CA PHE A 125 21.08 -1.69 -4.06
C PHE A 125 19.77 -2.04 -4.72
N GLU A 126 19.84 -2.27 -6.00
CA GLU A 126 18.78 -2.87 -6.82
C GLU A 126 19.41 -3.78 -7.85
N LYS A 127 18.96 -5.03 -7.90
CA LYS A 127 19.44 -6.02 -8.86
C LYS A 127 18.25 -6.80 -9.40
N THR A 128 18.01 -6.71 -10.68
CA THR A 128 17.01 -7.53 -11.38
C THR A 128 17.67 -8.78 -11.94
N ILE A 129 17.03 -9.92 -11.72
CA ILE A 129 17.43 -11.24 -12.18
C ILE A 129 16.25 -11.95 -12.83
N LYS A 130 16.51 -12.86 -13.75
CA LYS A 130 15.48 -13.71 -14.34
C LYS A 130 15.80 -15.17 -14.05
N PHE A 131 14.88 -15.89 -13.41
CA PHE A 131 15.01 -17.31 -13.18
C PHE A 131 13.78 -18.03 -13.72
N LYS A 132 13.98 -18.98 -14.62
CA LYS A 132 12.92 -19.58 -15.42
C LYS A 132 12.09 -18.51 -16.14
N ASP A 133 10.77 -18.48 -15.93
CA ASP A 133 9.86 -17.56 -16.59
C ASP A 133 9.67 -16.24 -15.82
N THR A 134 10.08 -16.19 -14.55
CA THR A 134 9.80 -15.08 -13.65
C THR A 134 11.04 -14.20 -13.47
N GLU A 135 10.82 -12.90 -13.52
CA GLU A 135 11.83 -11.89 -13.21
C GLU A 135 11.65 -11.41 -11.77
N TYR A 136 12.76 -11.25 -11.06
CA TYR A 136 12.77 -10.84 -9.66
C TYR A 136 13.69 -9.63 -9.48
N THR A 137 13.25 -8.67 -8.68
CA THR A 137 14.06 -7.53 -8.25
C THR A 137 14.43 -7.68 -6.79
N LEU A 138 15.73 -7.73 -6.51
CA LEU A 138 16.30 -7.66 -5.18
C LEU A 138 16.64 -6.20 -4.89
N ALA A 139 16.25 -5.71 -3.73
CA ALA A 139 16.53 -4.35 -3.30
C ALA A 139 16.84 -4.31 -1.79
N THR A 140 17.14 -3.13 -1.25
CA THR A 140 17.41 -2.98 0.19
C THR A 140 16.23 -3.32 1.09
N GLY A 141 15.00 -3.28 0.57
CA GLY A 141 13.75 -3.53 1.31
C GLY A 141 13.28 -4.98 1.29
N GLY A 142 13.20 -5.60 0.13
CA GLY A 142 12.67 -6.96 -0.03
C GLY A 142 12.75 -7.47 -1.47
N LEU A 143 12.42 -8.73 -1.67
CA LEU A 143 12.31 -9.38 -2.96
C LEU A 143 10.94 -9.11 -3.56
N HIS A 144 10.90 -8.70 -4.83
CA HIS A 144 9.64 -8.56 -5.58
C HIS A 144 9.77 -9.21 -6.95
N SER A 145 8.73 -9.92 -7.38
CA SER A 145 8.62 -10.39 -8.76
C SER A 145 8.12 -9.26 -9.66
N ASN A 146 8.61 -9.22 -10.89
CA ASN A 146 8.09 -8.37 -11.95
C ASN A 146 7.03 -9.18 -12.72
N GLU A 147 5.81 -9.18 -12.22
CA GLU A 147 4.75 -10.03 -12.73
C GLU A 147 4.21 -9.52 -14.07
N ILE A 148 3.96 -10.46 -14.98
CA ILE A 148 3.15 -10.19 -16.16
C ILE A 148 1.69 -10.31 -15.72
N PRO A 149 0.83 -9.31 -16.02
CA PRO A 149 -0.59 -9.40 -15.72
C PRO A 149 -1.21 -10.69 -16.24
N HIS A 150 -1.92 -11.41 -15.42
CA HIS A 150 -2.55 -12.68 -15.81
C HIS A 150 -3.68 -13.10 -14.87
N VAL A 151 -4.55 -13.99 -15.34
CA VAL A 151 -5.57 -14.65 -14.52
C VAL A 151 -5.32 -16.14 -14.46
N TYR A 152 -5.21 -16.68 -13.25
CA TYR A 152 -5.06 -18.11 -12.96
C TYR A 152 -6.30 -18.65 -12.28
N THR A 153 -6.66 -19.87 -12.61
CA THR A 153 -7.74 -20.63 -11.97
C THR A 153 -7.26 -22.04 -11.63
N ASN A 154 -7.81 -22.64 -10.61
CA ASN A 154 -7.39 -23.94 -10.09
C ASN A 154 -7.86 -25.18 -10.89
N LYS A 155 -8.04 -25.07 -12.20
CA LYS A 155 -8.56 -26.19 -13.03
C LYS A 155 -7.57 -27.35 -13.17
N ASN A 156 -6.28 -27.06 -13.39
CA ASN A 156 -5.26 -28.06 -13.68
C ASN A 156 -4.11 -28.08 -12.66
N TYR A 157 -4.15 -27.18 -11.67
CA TYR A 157 -3.13 -27.01 -10.63
C TYR A 157 -3.74 -26.34 -9.41
N LYS A 158 -3.11 -26.46 -8.28
CA LYS A 158 -3.42 -25.64 -7.11
C LYS A 158 -2.67 -24.32 -7.17
N ILE A 159 -3.36 -23.23 -6.86
CA ILE A 159 -2.74 -21.92 -6.65
C ILE A 159 -2.51 -21.77 -5.16
N VAL A 160 -1.26 -21.79 -4.73
CA VAL A 160 -0.93 -21.77 -3.31
C VAL A 160 -0.05 -20.58 -2.97
N ASP A 161 -0.57 -19.72 -2.09
CA ASP A 161 0.14 -18.64 -1.44
C ASP A 161 0.86 -19.17 -0.20
N ARG A 162 2.14 -18.87 -0.06
CA ARG A 162 3.02 -19.32 1.02
C ARG A 162 3.69 -18.10 1.63
N ASP A 163 3.12 -17.60 2.73
CA ASP A 163 3.65 -16.46 3.48
C ASP A 163 4.47 -16.93 4.67
N VAL A 164 5.63 -16.35 4.91
CA VAL A 164 6.43 -16.67 6.11
C VAL A 164 5.84 -15.99 7.34
N ALA A 165 5.50 -16.77 8.34
CA ALA A 165 4.91 -16.28 9.59
C ALA A 165 5.84 -15.29 10.30
N SER A 166 5.40 -14.03 10.46
CA SER A 166 6.18 -12.96 11.12
C SER A 166 7.63 -12.87 10.62
N TYR A 167 7.83 -12.83 9.31
CA TYR A 167 9.11 -13.06 8.65
C TYR A 167 10.28 -12.31 9.29
N TYR A 168 10.29 -11.00 9.25
CA TYR A 168 11.42 -10.21 9.74
C TYR A 168 11.66 -10.35 11.25
N PRO A 169 10.65 -10.35 12.12
CA PRO A 169 10.85 -10.66 13.53
C PRO A 169 11.47 -12.06 13.77
N ASN A 170 11.02 -13.09 13.04
CA ASN A 170 11.59 -14.43 13.15
C ASN A 170 13.00 -14.53 12.55
N MET A 171 13.30 -13.78 11.49
CA MET A 171 14.66 -13.64 10.96
C MET A 171 15.63 -13.05 11.99
N ILE A 172 15.20 -12.04 12.76
CA ILE A 172 16.01 -11.46 13.84
C ILE A 172 16.35 -12.51 14.89
N ARG A 173 15.39 -13.35 15.24
CA ARG A 173 15.58 -14.47 16.19
C ARG A 173 16.50 -15.56 15.62
N SER A 174 16.22 -16.04 14.41
CA SER A 174 16.94 -17.12 13.74
C SER A 174 18.40 -16.76 13.44
N LEU A 175 18.66 -15.54 12.98
CA LEU A 175 19.99 -15.04 12.63
C LEU A 175 20.71 -14.35 13.78
N LYS A 176 20.08 -14.28 14.95
CA LYS A 176 20.62 -13.56 16.13
C LYS A 176 21.03 -12.12 15.83
N VAL A 177 20.19 -11.40 15.10
CA VAL A 177 20.45 -10.00 14.72
C VAL A 177 20.20 -9.08 15.90
N CYS A 178 21.20 -8.29 16.26
CA CYS A 178 21.12 -7.31 17.34
C CYS A 178 21.85 -6.03 16.93
N GLN A 179 21.30 -4.87 17.29
CA GLN A 179 21.97 -3.60 17.13
C GLN A 179 23.23 -3.55 17.99
N LYS A 180 24.32 -2.97 17.48
CA LYS A 180 25.63 -2.94 18.17
C LYS A 180 25.57 -2.30 19.56
N HIS A 181 24.70 -1.32 19.75
CA HIS A 181 24.58 -0.54 20.99
C HIS A 181 23.60 -1.15 22.01
N PHE A 182 22.92 -2.24 21.66
CA PHE A 182 21.98 -2.91 22.56
C PHE A 182 22.62 -4.04 23.36
N ASN A 183 22.04 -4.30 24.53
CA ASN A 183 22.33 -5.53 25.28
C ASN A 183 21.65 -6.70 24.57
N PRO A 184 22.40 -7.68 24.02
CA PRO A 184 21.81 -8.77 23.24
C PRO A 184 20.81 -9.62 24.03
N LYS A 185 21.08 -9.88 25.32
CA LYS A 185 20.16 -10.69 26.16
C LYS A 185 18.81 -10.01 26.33
N ALA A 186 18.83 -8.69 26.59
CA ALA A 186 17.59 -7.91 26.73
C ALA A 186 16.86 -7.81 25.38
N TRP A 187 17.60 -7.56 24.30
CA TRP A 187 17.03 -7.44 22.96
C TRP A 187 16.33 -8.73 22.50
N PHE A 188 16.98 -9.88 22.59
CA PHE A 188 16.36 -11.14 22.19
C PHE A 188 15.19 -11.52 23.10
N ARG A 189 15.27 -11.20 24.39
CA ARG A 189 14.12 -11.39 25.28
C ARG A 189 12.91 -10.55 24.85
N ILE A 190 13.12 -9.31 24.37
CA ILE A 190 12.03 -8.50 23.82
C ILE A 190 11.46 -9.14 22.56
N ALA A 191 12.32 -9.54 21.62
CA ALA A 191 11.90 -10.16 20.38
C ALA A 191 11.12 -11.46 20.63
N ASP A 192 11.62 -12.32 21.52
CA ASP A 192 10.96 -13.58 21.91
C ASP A 192 9.59 -13.29 22.54
N THR A 193 9.52 -12.42 23.55
CA THR A 193 8.26 -12.05 24.21
C THR A 193 7.21 -11.57 23.19
N ILE A 194 7.57 -10.62 22.34
CA ILE A 194 6.61 -10.03 21.38
C ILE A 194 6.14 -11.04 20.34
N VAL A 195 7.06 -11.85 19.81
CA VAL A 195 6.72 -12.82 18.75
C VAL A 195 5.91 -13.99 19.32
N ASP A 196 6.33 -14.53 20.46
CA ASP A 196 5.68 -15.69 21.06
C ASP A 196 4.27 -15.33 21.58
N GLU A 197 4.11 -14.20 22.29
CA GLU A 197 2.80 -13.69 22.70
C GLU A 197 1.88 -13.43 21.48
N ARG A 198 2.44 -12.87 20.41
CA ARG A 198 1.66 -12.65 19.18
C ARG A 198 1.15 -13.95 18.56
N LEU A 199 1.99 -14.97 18.47
CA LEU A 199 1.62 -16.27 17.91
C LEU A 199 0.58 -16.96 18.79
N GLU A 200 0.73 -16.94 20.11
CA GLU A 200 -0.25 -17.45 21.06
C GLU A 200 -1.61 -16.77 20.87
N HIS A 201 -1.64 -15.45 20.87
CA HIS A 201 -2.89 -14.68 20.67
C HIS A 201 -3.50 -14.94 19.28
N LYS A 202 -2.69 -15.14 18.23
CA LYS A 202 -3.18 -15.48 16.89
C LYS A 202 -3.82 -16.88 16.86
N HIS A 203 -3.30 -17.83 17.61
CA HIS A 203 -3.89 -19.16 17.73
C HIS A 203 -5.21 -19.10 18.52
N LEU A 204 -5.21 -18.44 19.68
CA LEU A 204 -6.41 -18.29 20.51
C LEU A 204 -7.54 -17.52 19.80
N ALA A 205 -7.20 -16.54 18.98
CA ALA A 205 -8.20 -15.82 18.15
C ALA A 205 -8.91 -16.73 17.13
N LYS A 206 -8.30 -17.85 16.75
CA LYS A 206 -8.87 -18.85 15.83
C LYS A 206 -9.53 -20.02 16.53
N ASP A 207 -9.35 -20.16 17.84
CA ASP A 207 -9.88 -21.28 18.64
C ASP A 207 -11.40 -21.18 18.77
N LYS A 208 -12.11 -22.09 18.09
CA LYS A 208 -13.57 -22.15 18.10
C LYS A 208 -14.17 -22.61 19.44
N THR A 209 -13.36 -23.10 20.37
CA THR A 209 -13.81 -23.47 21.72
C THR A 209 -14.01 -22.24 22.62
N LEU A 210 -13.38 -21.12 22.28
CA LEU A 210 -13.52 -19.85 22.98
C LEU A 210 -14.75 -19.08 22.51
N SER A 211 -15.33 -18.27 23.40
CA SER A 211 -16.40 -17.35 23.07
C SER A 211 -15.97 -16.32 22.02
N TYR A 212 -16.94 -15.70 21.34
CA TYR A 212 -16.65 -14.63 20.38
C TYR A 212 -15.88 -13.47 21.03
N GLU A 213 -16.28 -13.06 22.26
CA GLU A 213 -15.63 -11.96 22.97
C GLU A 213 -14.17 -12.28 23.34
N GLU A 214 -13.88 -13.52 23.74
CA GLU A 214 -12.50 -13.95 24.04
C GLU A 214 -11.65 -13.96 22.77
N ARG A 215 -12.16 -14.50 21.67
CA ARG A 215 -11.48 -14.49 20.38
C ARG A 215 -11.21 -13.08 19.87
N ASP A 216 -12.15 -12.14 20.04
CA ASP A 216 -12.00 -10.74 19.65
C ASP A 216 -10.90 -10.04 20.49
N LYS A 217 -10.84 -10.31 21.79
CA LYS A 217 -9.73 -9.83 22.65
C LYS A 217 -8.38 -10.35 22.18
N HIS A 218 -8.27 -11.64 21.86
CA HIS A 218 -7.04 -12.24 21.35
C HIS A 218 -6.69 -11.70 19.96
N SER A 219 -7.66 -11.48 19.08
CA SER A 219 -7.46 -10.84 17.79
C SER A 219 -6.87 -9.43 17.93
N THR A 220 -7.45 -8.63 18.83
CA THR A 220 -6.95 -7.28 19.14
C THR A 220 -5.54 -7.32 19.72
N ALA A 221 -5.24 -8.22 20.65
CA ALA A 221 -3.89 -8.37 21.20
C ALA A 221 -2.86 -8.79 20.13
N ALA A 222 -3.22 -9.74 19.27
CA ALA A 222 -2.36 -10.15 18.15
C ALA A 222 -2.09 -8.99 17.16
N ALA A 223 -3.10 -8.14 16.90
CA ALA A 223 -2.95 -6.94 16.07
C ALA A 223 -2.04 -5.89 16.72
N CYS A 224 -2.16 -5.68 18.04
CA CYS A 224 -1.25 -4.82 18.81
C CYS A 224 0.21 -5.27 18.67
N LEU A 225 0.45 -6.54 18.95
CA LEU A 225 1.79 -7.14 18.89
C LEU A 225 2.37 -7.13 17.47
N LYS A 226 1.51 -7.24 16.44
CA LYS A 226 1.94 -7.10 15.03
C LYS A 226 2.54 -5.73 14.75
N ILE A 227 1.94 -4.65 15.29
CA ILE A 227 2.47 -3.30 15.13
C ILE A 227 3.84 -3.19 15.82
N VAL A 228 3.94 -3.66 17.07
CA VAL A 228 5.20 -3.61 17.82
C VAL A 228 6.29 -4.47 17.16
N ALA A 229 5.95 -5.65 16.66
CA ALA A 229 6.90 -6.54 15.97
C ALA A 229 7.40 -5.90 14.67
N ASN A 230 6.51 -5.47 13.79
CA ASN A 230 6.90 -4.99 12.46
C ASN A 230 7.51 -3.59 12.51
N ALA A 231 6.89 -2.64 13.21
CA ALA A 231 7.41 -1.29 13.30
C ALA A 231 8.57 -1.15 14.30
N GLY A 232 8.49 -1.82 15.47
CA GLY A 232 9.48 -1.70 16.54
C GLY A 232 10.68 -2.62 16.37
N ILE A 233 10.45 -3.94 16.26
CA ILE A 233 11.58 -4.89 16.22
C ILE A 233 12.38 -4.73 14.93
N PHE A 234 11.71 -4.45 13.80
CA PHE A 234 12.36 -4.35 12.50
C PHE A 234 12.34 -2.94 11.91
N GLY A 235 11.17 -2.33 11.68
CA GLY A 235 10.99 -1.14 10.83
C GLY A 235 11.81 0.09 11.24
N LYS A 236 12.09 0.25 12.52
CA LYS A 236 12.87 1.37 13.05
C LYS A 236 14.39 1.17 12.97
N MET A 237 14.89 -0.02 12.64
CA MET A 237 16.35 -0.24 12.49
C MET A 237 16.97 0.59 11.37
N GLY A 238 16.19 1.00 10.36
CA GLY A 238 16.64 1.86 9.25
C GLY A 238 16.53 3.35 9.53
N SER A 239 15.78 3.76 10.55
CA SER A 239 15.49 5.17 10.82
C SER A 239 16.54 5.81 11.73
N GLU A 240 17.26 6.81 11.23
CA GLU A 240 18.24 7.55 12.01
C GLU A 240 17.61 8.44 13.11
N LYS A 241 16.30 8.66 13.06
CA LYS A 241 15.53 9.34 14.11
C LYS A 241 15.22 8.44 15.31
N SER A 242 15.37 7.11 15.17
CA SER A 242 15.06 6.13 16.22
C SER A 242 16.31 5.65 16.96
N PHE A 243 16.18 5.42 18.27
CA PHE A 243 17.22 4.77 19.07
C PHE A 243 17.44 3.29 18.68
N LEU A 244 16.53 2.71 17.90
CA LEU A 244 16.65 1.35 17.35
C LEU A 244 17.57 1.29 16.11
N CYS A 245 18.11 2.43 15.65
CA CYS A 245 18.86 2.51 14.40
C CYS A 245 20.18 1.74 14.43
N ASP A 246 20.28 0.73 13.56
CA ASP A 246 21.50 0.14 13.03
C ASP A 246 21.23 -0.45 11.65
N LYS A 247 21.57 0.28 10.59
CA LYS A 247 21.33 -0.14 9.19
C LYS A 247 22.00 -1.48 8.84
N LYS A 248 23.11 -1.86 9.49
CA LYS A 248 23.71 -3.18 9.30
C LYS A 248 22.75 -4.28 9.75
N ALA A 249 22.13 -4.11 10.91
CA ALA A 249 21.14 -5.06 11.43
C ALA A 249 19.92 -5.14 10.51
N MET A 250 19.43 -3.99 10.00
CA MET A 250 18.34 -3.96 9.03
C MET A 250 18.68 -4.75 7.76
N TYR A 251 19.81 -4.46 7.11
CA TYR A 251 20.21 -5.13 5.88
C TYR A 251 20.54 -6.61 6.10
N GLN A 252 21.01 -7.00 7.27
CA GLN A 252 21.20 -8.41 7.62
C GLN A 252 19.87 -9.16 7.58
N VAL A 253 18.77 -8.56 8.01
CA VAL A 253 17.44 -9.15 7.92
C VAL A 253 16.93 -9.15 6.47
N THR A 254 16.91 -7.99 5.79
CA THR A 254 16.27 -7.89 4.48
C THR A 254 17.01 -8.66 3.39
N ILE A 255 18.35 -8.62 3.37
CA ILE A 255 19.13 -9.31 2.33
C ILE A 255 19.06 -10.84 2.54
N ASN A 256 19.23 -11.33 3.78
CA ASN A 256 19.09 -12.77 4.02
C ASN A 256 17.66 -13.25 3.78
N GLY A 257 16.64 -12.43 4.12
CA GLY A 257 15.25 -12.76 3.80
C GLY A 257 15.04 -12.99 2.31
N GLN A 258 15.53 -12.09 1.48
CA GLN A 258 15.46 -12.26 0.01
C GLN A 258 16.18 -13.52 -0.45
N LEU A 259 17.38 -13.79 0.07
CA LEU A 259 18.16 -14.98 -0.30
C LEU A 259 17.48 -16.28 0.16
N PHE A 260 16.85 -16.28 1.32
CA PHE A 260 16.11 -17.45 1.81
C PHE A 260 14.85 -17.73 0.97
N LEU A 261 14.12 -16.69 0.55
CA LEU A 261 13.02 -16.87 -0.41
C LEU A 261 13.51 -17.36 -1.77
N LEU A 262 14.65 -16.87 -2.26
CA LEU A 262 15.25 -17.36 -3.51
C LEU A 262 15.69 -18.83 -3.41
N MET A 263 16.13 -19.32 -2.23
CA MET A 263 16.40 -20.74 -2.02
C MET A 263 15.13 -21.59 -2.15
N LEU A 264 14.01 -21.10 -1.63
CA LEU A 264 12.72 -21.78 -1.76
C LEU A 264 12.24 -21.77 -3.21
N ILE A 265 12.29 -20.59 -3.87
CA ILE A 265 11.95 -20.40 -5.29
C ILE A 265 12.78 -21.35 -6.17
N GLU A 266 14.10 -21.38 -5.98
CA GLU A 266 15.00 -22.26 -6.72
C GLU A 266 14.57 -23.73 -6.58
N SER A 267 14.31 -24.18 -5.36
CA SER A 267 13.95 -25.56 -5.08
C SER A 267 12.63 -25.98 -5.70
N LEU A 268 11.62 -25.10 -5.63
CA LEU A 268 10.31 -25.34 -6.23
C LEU A 268 10.36 -25.34 -7.76
N GLU A 269 11.03 -24.35 -8.37
CA GLU A 269 11.16 -24.24 -9.82
C GLU A 269 11.97 -25.40 -10.43
N LEU A 270 13.01 -25.90 -9.73
CA LEU A 270 13.76 -27.08 -10.15
C LEU A 270 12.92 -28.37 -10.07
N ALA A 271 11.93 -28.41 -9.19
CA ALA A 271 10.98 -29.51 -9.09
C ALA A 271 9.79 -29.42 -10.07
N GLY A 272 9.76 -28.39 -10.93
CA GLY A 272 8.67 -28.19 -11.89
C GLY A 272 7.45 -27.44 -11.34
N ILE A 273 7.58 -26.80 -10.18
CA ILE A 273 6.53 -26.02 -9.54
C ILE A 273 6.79 -24.54 -9.85
N LYS A 274 5.92 -23.94 -10.65
CA LYS A 274 6.08 -22.57 -11.13
C LYS A 274 5.77 -21.55 -10.03
N VAL A 275 6.70 -20.61 -9.80
CA VAL A 275 6.47 -19.44 -8.94
C VAL A 275 5.98 -18.27 -9.79
N ILE A 276 4.78 -17.77 -9.50
CA ILE A 276 4.12 -16.71 -10.26
C ILE A 276 4.17 -15.34 -9.57
N SER A 277 4.42 -15.31 -8.27
CA SER A 277 4.57 -14.08 -7.48
C SER A 277 5.56 -14.29 -6.35
N ALA A 278 6.36 -13.25 -6.07
CA ALA A 278 7.17 -13.15 -4.86
C ALA A 278 7.09 -11.73 -4.33
N ASN A 279 6.76 -11.57 -3.04
CA ASN A 279 6.56 -10.26 -2.44
C ASN A 279 7.04 -10.24 -0.99
N THR A 280 8.26 -9.81 -0.79
CA THR A 280 8.88 -9.53 0.51
C THR A 280 8.97 -10.72 1.47
N ASP A 281 7.85 -11.32 1.84
CA ASP A 281 7.69 -12.35 2.87
C ASP A 281 6.92 -13.59 2.41
N GLY A 282 6.54 -13.65 1.14
CA GLY A 282 5.77 -14.77 0.59
C GLY A 282 5.94 -14.98 -0.90
N ILE A 283 5.48 -16.13 -1.36
CA ILE A 283 5.46 -16.52 -2.77
C ILE A 283 4.12 -17.16 -3.13
N VAL A 284 3.67 -16.95 -4.37
CA VAL A 284 2.51 -17.65 -4.93
C VAL A 284 2.97 -18.63 -6.00
N THR A 285 2.49 -19.85 -5.95
CA THR A 285 2.91 -20.94 -6.83
C THR A 285 1.76 -21.60 -7.54
N LEU A 286 2.00 -22.08 -8.76
CA LEU A 286 1.14 -23.03 -9.46
C LEU A 286 1.69 -24.43 -9.25
N VAL A 287 0.99 -25.22 -8.46
CA VAL A 287 1.40 -26.58 -8.07
C VAL A 287 0.62 -27.59 -8.90
N PRO A 288 1.25 -28.31 -9.85
CA PRO A 288 0.61 -29.45 -10.51
C PRO A 288 0.10 -30.43 -9.46
N LEU A 289 -1.07 -31.03 -9.67
CA LEU A 289 -1.72 -31.90 -8.69
C LEU A 289 -0.84 -33.09 -8.29
N GLU A 290 -0.09 -33.63 -9.25
CA GLU A 290 0.85 -34.72 -9.05
C GLU A 290 2.13 -34.34 -8.30
N LEU A 291 2.41 -33.04 -8.16
CA LEU A 291 3.60 -32.52 -7.45
C LEU A 291 3.26 -31.91 -6.09
N GLU A 292 2.03 -32.04 -5.60
CA GLU A 292 1.60 -31.45 -4.33
C GLU A 292 2.43 -31.93 -3.14
N GLU A 293 2.61 -33.25 -3.01
CA GLU A 293 3.42 -33.83 -1.94
C GLU A 293 4.86 -33.33 -2.02
N LYS A 294 5.42 -33.29 -3.24
CA LYS A 294 6.78 -32.79 -3.47
C LYS A 294 6.94 -31.32 -3.09
N ALA A 295 5.94 -30.48 -3.40
CA ALA A 295 5.92 -29.08 -2.99
C ALA A 295 5.95 -28.95 -1.45
N ASN A 296 5.14 -29.75 -0.75
CA ASN A 296 5.06 -29.75 0.71
C ASN A 296 6.36 -30.23 1.35
N GLU A 297 6.99 -31.28 0.80
CA GLU A 297 8.32 -31.76 1.27
C GLU A 297 9.37 -30.65 1.15
N ILE A 298 9.47 -29.97 0.00
CA ILE A 298 10.43 -28.87 -0.23
C ILE A 298 10.19 -27.74 0.77
N CYS A 299 8.94 -27.35 1.00
CA CYS A 299 8.60 -26.32 1.96
C CYS A 299 8.99 -26.74 3.39
N HIS A 300 8.67 -27.97 3.80
CA HIS A 300 8.99 -28.46 5.13
C HIS A 300 10.52 -28.58 5.36
N GLU A 301 11.28 -29.02 4.37
CA GLU A 301 12.75 -29.05 4.44
C GLU A 301 13.31 -27.63 4.62
N TRP A 302 12.77 -26.64 3.89
CA TRP A 302 13.15 -25.24 3.99
C TRP A 302 12.83 -24.65 5.37
N GLU A 303 11.62 -24.90 5.88
CA GLU A 303 11.18 -24.49 7.22
C GLU A 303 12.11 -25.05 8.31
N LYS A 304 12.34 -26.34 8.27
CA LYS A 304 13.20 -27.05 9.24
C LYS A 304 14.64 -26.54 9.20
N TYR A 305 15.18 -26.31 7.99
CA TYR A 305 16.55 -25.85 7.81
C TYR A 305 16.77 -24.44 8.36
N LEU A 306 15.81 -23.54 8.14
CA LEU A 306 15.92 -22.14 8.55
C LEU A 306 15.36 -21.86 9.95
N GLY A 307 14.49 -22.73 10.47
CA GLY A 307 13.74 -22.51 11.71
C GLY A 307 12.67 -21.43 11.52
N LEU A 308 12.02 -21.40 10.36
CA LEU A 308 10.93 -20.51 9.98
C LEU A 308 9.68 -21.34 9.72
N GLU A 309 8.51 -20.70 9.68
CA GLU A 309 7.21 -21.34 9.44
C GLU A 309 6.52 -20.68 8.25
N LEU A 310 5.93 -21.48 7.35
CA LEU A 310 5.13 -21.05 6.22
C LEU A 310 3.64 -21.19 6.55
N GLU A 311 2.88 -20.14 6.28
CA GLU A 311 1.41 -20.16 6.29
C GLU A 311 0.92 -20.37 4.86
N PHE A 312 -0.03 -21.29 4.68
CA PHE A 312 -0.55 -21.68 3.38
C PHE A 312 -1.96 -21.13 3.18
N THR A 313 -2.22 -20.59 2.00
CA THR A 313 -3.55 -20.22 1.55
C THR A 313 -3.76 -20.70 0.12
N GLU A 314 -4.81 -21.51 -0.10
CA GLU A 314 -5.19 -21.97 -1.43
C GLU A 314 -6.19 -21.04 -2.07
N TYR A 315 -5.96 -20.71 -3.34
CA TYR A 315 -6.82 -19.84 -4.14
C TYR A 315 -7.51 -20.62 -5.27
N GLU A 316 -8.77 -20.32 -5.52
CA GLU A 316 -9.50 -20.78 -6.72
C GLU A 316 -9.27 -19.84 -7.91
N LEU A 317 -9.07 -18.56 -7.62
CA LEU A 317 -8.82 -17.52 -8.59
C LEU A 317 -7.70 -16.60 -8.10
N TYR A 318 -6.78 -16.28 -8.98
CA TYR A 318 -5.75 -15.26 -8.79
C TYR A 318 -5.66 -14.41 -10.07
N ALA A 319 -6.21 -13.19 -10.04
CA ALA A 319 -6.14 -12.23 -11.14
C ALA A 319 -5.21 -11.08 -10.71
N CYS A 320 -4.06 -10.95 -11.34
CA CYS A 320 -3.02 -9.98 -10.99
C CYS A 320 -2.73 -9.01 -12.13
N GLU A 321 -2.56 -7.76 -11.77
CA GLU A 321 -1.97 -6.71 -12.60
C GLU A 321 -0.46 -6.57 -12.31
N GLY A 322 -0.05 -6.91 -11.10
CA GLY A 322 1.32 -6.89 -10.61
C GLY A 322 1.37 -7.30 -9.14
N VAL A 323 2.58 -7.42 -8.59
CA VAL A 323 2.87 -7.98 -7.26
C VAL A 323 2.04 -7.37 -6.11
N ASN A 324 1.68 -6.10 -6.19
CA ASN A 324 0.88 -5.40 -5.20
C ASN A 324 -0.52 -5.00 -5.69
N SER A 325 -0.96 -5.54 -6.84
CA SER A 325 -2.25 -5.23 -7.45
C SER A 325 -2.92 -6.50 -7.96
N TYR A 326 -3.77 -7.12 -7.13
CA TYR A 326 -4.41 -8.39 -7.45
C TYR A 326 -5.76 -8.61 -6.75
N ILE A 327 -6.53 -9.51 -7.31
CA ILE A 327 -7.80 -10.05 -6.78
C ILE A 327 -7.61 -11.55 -6.60
N THR A 328 -7.94 -12.07 -5.42
CA THR A 328 -7.98 -13.51 -5.17
C THR A 328 -9.29 -13.93 -4.56
N ARG A 329 -9.72 -15.15 -4.89
CA ARG A 329 -10.77 -15.86 -4.17
C ARG A 329 -10.15 -17.13 -3.58
N LYS A 330 -10.27 -17.28 -2.25
CA LYS A 330 -9.82 -18.47 -1.55
C LYS A 330 -10.80 -19.63 -1.80
N SER A 331 -10.33 -20.86 -1.60
CA SER A 331 -11.18 -22.04 -1.62
C SER A 331 -12.28 -22.03 -0.54
N SER A 332 -12.14 -21.19 0.50
CA SER A 332 -13.19 -20.90 1.49
C SER A 332 -14.28 -19.95 0.98
N GLY A 333 -14.12 -19.36 -0.21
CA GLY A 333 -14.99 -18.33 -0.76
C GLY A 333 -14.60 -16.89 -0.38
N ASP A 334 -13.69 -16.71 0.57
CA ASP A 334 -13.23 -15.38 0.98
C ASP A 334 -12.47 -14.68 -0.16
N VAL A 335 -12.69 -13.38 -0.29
CA VAL A 335 -12.02 -12.54 -1.30
C VAL A 335 -10.97 -11.67 -0.64
N LYS A 336 -9.75 -11.65 -1.20
CA LYS A 336 -8.68 -10.71 -0.83
C LYS A 336 -8.44 -9.76 -2.01
N LEU A 337 -8.48 -8.46 -1.75
CA LEU A 337 -8.23 -7.39 -2.72
C LEU A 337 -6.97 -6.64 -2.30
N LYS A 338 -6.03 -6.43 -3.20
CA LYS A 338 -4.80 -5.68 -2.93
C LYS A 338 -4.55 -4.65 -4.03
N GLY A 339 -4.08 -3.46 -3.62
CA GLY A 339 -3.77 -2.36 -4.53
C GLY A 339 -4.95 -1.42 -4.78
N SER A 340 -4.66 -0.13 -4.98
CA SER A 340 -5.69 0.91 -5.14
C SER A 340 -6.56 0.75 -6.39
N ARG A 341 -6.06 0.04 -7.40
CA ARG A 341 -6.81 -0.25 -8.63
C ARG A 341 -7.69 -1.49 -8.51
N MET A 342 -7.51 -2.31 -7.47
CA MET A 342 -8.23 -3.56 -7.21
C MET A 342 -9.08 -3.52 -5.94
N ASN A 343 -8.66 -2.76 -4.93
CA ASN A 343 -9.37 -2.66 -3.66
C ASN A 343 -10.31 -1.45 -3.64
N HIS A 344 -11.56 -1.65 -4.05
CA HIS A 344 -12.58 -0.60 -4.02
C HIS A 344 -12.96 -0.17 -2.59
N LYS A 345 -12.75 -1.02 -1.58
CA LYS A 345 -13.08 -0.76 -0.18
C LYS A 345 -12.08 0.17 0.50
N MET A 346 -10.88 0.31 -0.06
CA MET A 346 -9.80 1.09 0.55
C MET A 346 -10.24 2.52 0.90
N PHE A 347 -11.13 3.12 0.11
CA PHE A 347 -11.58 4.51 0.30
C PHE A 347 -12.65 4.66 1.38
N SER A 348 -13.34 3.58 1.75
CA SER A 348 -14.32 3.55 2.86
C SER A 348 -13.72 3.03 4.16
N GLU A 349 -12.66 2.24 4.08
CA GLU A 349 -11.99 1.63 5.24
C GLU A 349 -10.84 2.49 5.78
N ASP A 350 -10.24 3.35 4.96
CA ASP A 350 -9.13 4.23 5.35
C ASP A 350 -9.48 5.70 5.10
N LEU A 351 -9.83 6.43 6.17
CA LEU A 351 -10.20 7.85 6.11
C LEU A 351 -9.07 8.77 5.63
N THR A 352 -7.83 8.28 5.59
CA THR A 352 -6.68 9.05 5.06
C THR A 352 -6.62 9.05 3.54
N LYS A 353 -7.39 8.17 2.90
CA LYS A 353 -7.40 8.02 1.44
C LYS A 353 -8.52 8.85 0.80
N GLY A 354 -8.16 9.63 -0.19
CA GLY A 354 -9.13 10.30 -1.04
C GLY A 354 -9.79 9.34 -2.02
N TYR A 355 -10.97 9.69 -2.52
CA TYR A 355 -11.66 8.93 -3.56
C TYR A 355 -10.83 8.87 -4.85
N ASN A 356 -10.80 7.71 -5.50
CA ASN A 356 -10.20 7.51 -6.81
C ASN A 356 -11.09 6.59 -7.66
N ALA A 357 -12.33 7.03 -7.87
CA ALA A 357 -13.36 6.33 -8.60
C ALA A 357 -13.49 4.85 -8.17
N PRO A 358 -13.96 4.57 -6.94
CA PRO A 358 -14.09 3.20 -6.42
C PRO A 358 -14.83 2.25 -7.36
N ILE A 359 -15.74 2.78 -8.17
CA ILE A 359 -16.54 2.00 -9.15
C ILE A 359 -15.65 1.28 -10.17
N VAL A 360 -14.48 1.85 -10.52
CA VAL A 360 -13.54 1.22 -11.47
C VAL A 360 -13.03 -0.08 -10.87
N ALA A 361 -12.45 -0.02 -9.67
CA ALA A 361 -11.97 -1.22 -8.97
C ALA A 361 -13.12 -2.20 -8.68
N TYR A 362 -14.30 -1.69 -8.29
CA TYR A 362 -15.47 -2.54 -8.03
C TYR A 362 -15.94 -3.27 -9.29
N SER A 363 -16.01 -2.59 -10.43
CA SER A 363 -16.42 -3.22 -11.69
C SER A 363 -15.41 -4.28 -12.17
N VAL A 364 -14.11 -4.03 -11.98
CA VAL A 364 -13.05 -5.01 -12.26
C VAL A 364 -13.21 -6.25 -11.36
N ASN A 365 -13.53 -6.04 -10.07
CA ASN A 365 -13.79 -7.15 -9.15
C ASN A 365 -15.00 -7.97 -9.56
N GLN A 366 -16.12 -7.33 -9.88
CA GLN A 366 -17.33 -8.01 -10.35
C GLN A 366 -17.09 -8.81 -11.63
N TYR A 367 -16.26 -8.26 -12.52
CA TYR A 367 -15.89 -8.94 -13.77
C TYR A 367 -15.11 -10.24 -13.51
N PHE A 368 -14.02 -10.19 -12.71
CA PHE A 368 -13.19 -11.39 -12.48
C PHE A 368 -13.82 -12.39 -11.50
N LEU A 369 -14.53 -11.92 -10.47
CA LEU A 369 -15.09 -12.78 -9.45
C LEU A 369 -16.44 -13.40 -9.86
N ASN A 370 -17.28 -12.63 -10.57
CA ASN A 370 -18.67 -13.00 -10.80
C ASN A 370 -19.07 -13.03 -12.30
N GLY A 371 -18.15 -12.68 -13.21
CA GLY A 371 -18.42 -12.63 -14.65
C GLY A 371 -19.37 -11.52 -15.08
N ILE A 372 -19.60 -10.51 -14.22
CA ILE A 372 -20.54 -9.41 -14.53
C ILE A 372 -19.86 -8.43 -15.50
N PRO A 373 -20.49 -8.06 -16.62
CA PRO A 373 -19.95 -7.08 -17.54
C PRO A 373 -19.67 -5.73 -16.85
N ILE A 374 -18.55 -5.10 -17.23
CA ILE A 374 -18.12 -3.82 -16.63
C ILE A 374 -19.23 -2.77 -16.71
N MET A 375 -19.84 -2.59 -17.90
CA MET A 375 -20.87 -1.57 -18.10
C MET A 375 -22.11 -1.81 -17.24
N ASP A 376 -22.47 -3.06 -16.98
CA ASP A 376 -23.63 -3.40 -16.13
C ASP A 376 -23.36 -2.98 -14.68
N THR A 377 -22.15 -3.24 -14.17
CA THR A 377 -21.76 -2.78 -12.84
C THR A 377 -21.78 -1.24 -12.73
N LEU A 378 -21.26 -0.54 -13.75
CA LEU A 378 -21.25 0.92 -13.77
C LEU A 378 -22.67 1.50 -13.73
N ARG A 379 -23.58 0.97 -14.57
CA ARG A 379 -24.98 1.46 -14.66
C ARG A 379 -25.84 1.11 -13.46
N ASN A 380 -25.49 0.05 -12.73
CA ASN A 380 -26.22 -0.39 -11.55
C ASN A 380 -25.80 0.32 -10.25
N SER A 381 -24.74 1.13 -10.28
CA SER A 381 -24.38 1.97 -9.13
C SER A 381 -25.47 2.98 -8.81
N LYS A 382 -25.71 3.22 -7.52
CA LYS A 382 -26.73 4.14 -7.01
C LYS A 382 -26.13 5.40 -6.39
N SER A 383 -24.81 5.50 -6.34
CA SER A 383 -24.11 6.61 -5.67
C SER A 383 -23.15 7.31 -6.63
N VAL A 384 -23.29 8.62 -6.75
CA VAL A 384 -22.31 9.44 -7.49
C VAL A 384 -20.92 9.37 -6.85
N LEU A 385 -20.83 9.10 -5.54
CA LEU A 385 -19.55 8.94 -4.83
C LEU A 385 -18.69 7.82 -5.39
N ASP A 386 -19.31 6.77 -5.93
CA ASP A 386 -18.58 5.65 -6.53
C ASP A 386 -17.75 6.08 -7.75
N PHE A 387 -18.16 7.18 -8.41
CA PHE A 387 -17.49 7.77 -9.58
C PHE A 387 -16.52 8.89 -9.20
N CYS A 388 -16.52 9.33 -7.94
CA CYS A 388 -15.74 10.49 -7.52
C CYS A 388 -14.24 10.20 -7.41
N LYS A 389 -13.47 11.23 -7.75
CA LYS A 389 -12.03 11.36 -7.49
C LYS A 389 -11.81 12.53 -6.54
N THR A 390 -10.79 12.45 -5.71
CA THR A 390 -10.38 13.54 -4.82
C THR A 390 -9.08 14.15 -5.31
N GLN A 391 -9.03 15.46 -5.40
CA GLN A 391 -7.82 16.22 -5.66
C GLN A 391 -7.46 17.03 -4.42
N ASN A 392 -6.27 16.79 -3.88
CA ASN A 392 -5.70 17.60 -2.83
C ASN A 392 -4.48 18.35 -3.38
N VAL A 393 -4.39 19.65 -3.14
CA VAL A 393 -3.25 20.45 -3.56
C VAL A 393 -2.61 21.18 -2.37
N ALA A 394 -1.27 21.32 -2.40
CA ALA A 394 -0.51 22.00 -1.36
C ALA A 394 -0.95 23.48 -1.20
N ARG A 395 -0.66 24.08 -0.03
CA ARG A 395 -1.10 25.44 0.34
C ARG A 395 -0.72 26.53 -0.65
N LYS A 396 0.36 26.36 -1.41
CA LYS A 396 0.80 27.32 -2.44
C LYS A 396 -0.05 27.34 -3.71
N TYR A 397 -0.95 26.35 -3.89
CA TYR A 397 -1.84 26.27 -5.04
C TYR A 397 -3.27 26.62 -4.68
N LYS A 398 -4.00 27.13 -5.69
CA LYS A 398 -5.45 27.25 -5.71
C LYS A 398 -6.03 26.30 -6.71
N LEU A 399 -7.30 25.92 -6.53
CA LEU A 399 -8.09 25.19 -7.51
C LEU A 399 -9.16 26.12 -8.07
N GLU A 400 -9.20 26.23 -9.40
CA GLU A 400 -10.22 26.98 -10.13
C GLU A 400 -11.08 26.00 -10.94
N TYR A 401 -12.39 26.12 -10.78
CA TYR A 401 -13.37 25.39 -11.55
C TYR A 401 -14.08 26.33 -12.52
N THR A 402 -13.94 26.06 -13.83
CA THR A 402 -14.56 26.82 -14.89
C THR A 402 -15.68 26.00 -15.51
N HIS A 403 -16.90 26.49 -15.43
CA HIS A 403 -18.09 25.79 -15.92
C HIS A 403 -19.16 26.80 -16.42
N ILE A 404 -20.24 26.28 -16.97
CA ILE A 404 -21.34 27.12 -17.47
C ILE A 404 -22.44 27.22 -16.40
N VAL A 405 -22.76 28.43 -15.97
CA VAL A 405 -23.88 28.75 -15.07
C VAL A 405 -24.81 29.74 -15.81
N ASP A 406 -26.06 29.38 -15.95
CA ASP A 406 -27.08 30.18 -16.65
C ASP A 406 -26.64 30.64 -18.05
N GLY A 407 -25.99 29.76 -18.80
CA GLY A 407 -25.48 30.02 -20.14
C GLY A 407 -24.21 30.87 -20.21
N LYS A 408 -23.61 31.28 -19.08
CA LYS A 408 -22.37 32.06 -19.00
C LYS A 408 -21.22 31.22 -18.47
N LEU A 409 -20.05 31.38 -19.08
CA LEU A 409 -18.82 30.79 -18.59
C LEU A 409 -18.40 31.45 -17.29
N THR A 410 -18.37 30.72 -16.19
CA THR A 410 -18.05 31.19 -14.85
C THR A 410 -16.84 30.44 -14.32
N THR A 411 -15.93 31.16 -13.67
CA THR A 411 -14.78 30.54 -12.98
C THR A 411 -14.87 30.87 -11.49
N GLU A 412 -14.80 29.86 -10.66
CA GLU A 412 -14.84 29.99 -9.21
C GLU A 412 -13.64 29.29 -8.56
N GLU A 413 -13.17 29.79 -7.44
CA GLU A 413 -12.18 29.14 -6.61
C GLU A 413 -12.88 28.07 -5.76
N VAL A 414 -12.47 26.81 -5.88
CA VAL A 414 -12.97 25.70 -5.06
C VAL A 414 -11.96 25.33 -3.97
N GLN A 415 -12.42 24.63 -2.95
CA GLN A 415 -11.55 24.20 -1.85
C GLN A 415 -10.38 23.35 -2.34
N ARG A 416 -9.21 23.46 -1.68
CA ARG A 416 -7.97 22.75 -2.09
C ARG A 416 -8.07 21.23 -2.00
N ASN A 417 -8.95 20.72 -1.18
CA ASN A 417 -9.32 19.29 -1.15
C ASN A 417 -10.71 19.18 -1.79
N THR A 418 -10.74 18.94 -3.10
CA THR A 418 -11.96 18.94 -3.90
C THR A 418 -12.27 17.56 -4.42
N ARG A 419 -13.53 17.14 -4.26
CA ARG A 419 -14.07 15.94 -4.86
C ARG A 419 -14.79 16.27 -6.16
N TYR A 420 -14.54 15.48 -7.20
CA TYR A 420 -15.12 15.65 -8.53
C TYR A 420 -15.28 14.31 -9.23
N PHE A 421 -16.07 14.26 -10.27
CA PHE A 421 -16.19 13.11 -11.17
C PHE A 421 -16.13 13.53 -12.64
N ILE A 422 -15.85 12.59 -13.53
CA ILE A 422 -15.82 12.85 -14.98
C ILE A 422 -17.25 12.80 -15.51
N SER A 423 -17.67 13.90 -16.13
CA SER A 423 -19.03 14.11 -16.61
C SER A 423 -19.08 14.37 -18.11
N THR A 424 -20.27 14.25 -18.71
CA THR A 424 -20.49 14.54 -20.13
C THR A 424 -20.65 16.03 -20.42
N ASN A 425 -21.11 16.81 -19.44
CA ASN A 425 -21.48 18.24 -19.59
C ASN A 425 -20.82 19.16 -18.58
N GLY A 426 -19.85 18.70 -17.78
CA GLY A 426 -19.17 19.50 -16.75
C GLY A 426 -18.20 20.54 -17.32
N GLY A 427 -17.41 21.12 -16.42
CA GLY A 427 -16.41 22.15 -16.69
C GLY A 427 -14.97 21.60 -16.69
N SER A 428 -14.03 22.49 -16.44
CA SER A 428 -12.61 22.19 -16.29
C SER A 428 -12.11 22.56 -14.90
N LEU A 429 -11.28 21.69 -14.32
CA LEU A 429 -10.64 21.90 -13.02
C LEU A 429 -9.14 22.17 -13.24
N MET A 430 -8.67 23.31 -12.77
CA MET A 430 -7.31 23.80 -12.97
C MET A 430 -6.60 24.01 -11.63
N LYS A 431 -5.36 23.55 -11.54
CA LYS A 431 -4.43 23.92 -10.48
C LYS A 431 -3.73 25.21 -10.88
N VAL A 432 -3.76 26.22 -10.02
CA VAL A 432 -3.21 27.54 -10.26
C VAL A 432 -2.10 27.83 -9.24
N GLU A 433 -0.93 28.21 -9.74
CA GLU A 433 0.24 28.62 -8.95
C GLU A 433 0.55 30.08 -9.24
N VAL A 434 0.74 30.88 -8.20
CA VAL A 434 1.28 32.23 -8.35
C VAL A 434 2.81 32.11 -8.48
N ILE A 435 3.33 32.45 -9.66
CA ILE A 435 4.76 32.34 -9.98
C ILE A 435 5.49 33.69 -9.91
N GLY A 436 4.79 34.79 -9.61
CA GLY A 436 5.32 36.13 -9.51
C GLY A 436 4.19 37.17 -9.56
N TYR A 437 4.56 38.44 -9.69
CA TYR A 437 3.65 39.54 -9.84
C TYR A 437 4.05 40.38 -11.04
N ASN A 438 3.09 40.97 -11.74
CA ASN A 438 3.28 41.90 -12.82
C ASN A 438 3.61 43.31 -12.23
N GLU A 439 3.96 44.28 -13.08
CA GLU A 439 4.28 45.66 -12.67
C GLU A 439 3.11 46.35 -11.98
N ASP A 440 1.87 45.96 -12.29
CA ASP A 440 0.63 46.44 -11.69
C ASP A 440 0.24 45.70 -10.39
N ASN A 441 1.14 44.89 -9.81
CA ASN A 441 0.89 44.03 -8.67
C ASN A 441 -0.17 42.93 -8.89
N SER A 442 -0.64 42.70 -10.11
CA SER A 442 -1.49 41.56 -10.40
C SER A 442 -0.66 40.23 -10.37
N PRO A 443 -1.23 39.12 -9.86
CA PRO A 443 -0.50 37.86 -9.77
C PRO A 443 -0.25 37.23 -11.15
N LYS A 444 0.99 36.95 -11.47
CA LYS A 444 1.35 36.12 -12.61
C LYS A 444 1.14 34.67 -12.25
N THR A 445 0.23 33.98 -12.94
CA THR A 445 -0.18 32.64 -12.61
C THR A 445 0.23 31.61 -13.66
N LYS A 446 0.54 30.39 -13.20
CA LYS A 446 0.68 29.20 -14.04
C LYS A 446 -0.49 28.27 -13.77
N LYS A 447 -1.23 27.89 -14.82
CA LYS A 447 -2.37 26.98 -14.75
C LYS A 447 -2.01 25.60 -15.30
N SER A 448 -2.47 24.54 -14.63
CA SER A 448 -2.28 23.15 -15.05
C SER A 448 -3.61 22.40 -14.93
N SER A 449 -4.03 21.71 -15.99
CA SER A 449 -5.26 20.93 -15.97
C SER A 449 -5.10 19.68 -15.08
N LEU A 450 -6.10 19.41 -14.25
CA LEU A 450 -6.16 18.23 -13.39
C LEU A 450 -7.01 17.10 -13.98
N SER A 451 -7.73 17.38 -15.05
CA SER A 451 -8.65 16.41 -15.66
C SER A 451 -8.15 15.85 -17.00
N ALA A 452 -6.92 16.17 -17.41
CA ALA A 452 -6.32 15.71 -18.68
C ALA A 452 -7.26 15.92 -19.90
N GLY A 453 -7.94 17.07 -19.97
CA GLY A 453 -8.87 17.41 -21.05
C GLY A 453 -10.30 16.85 -20.89
N GLN A 454 -10.57 16.05 -19.86
CA GLN A 454 -11.91 15.57 -19.57
C GLN A 454 -12.77 16.70 -18.93
N ARG A 455 -14.07 16.69 -19.21
CA ARG A 455 -15.03 17.51 -18.48
C ARG A 455 -15.28 16.92 -17.11
N VAL A 456 -15.33 17.76 -16.09
CA VAL A 456 -15.56 17.33 -14.71
C VAL A 456 -16.70 18.12 -14.08
N THR A 457 -17.37 17.50 -13.12
CA THR A 457 -18.31 18.18 -12.22
C THR A 457 -17.78 18.08 -10.80
N VAL A 458 -17.64 19.23 -10.14
CA VAL A 458 -17.26 19.31 -8.72
C VAL A 458 -18.42 18.76 -7.89
N CYS A 459 -18.11 17.89 -6.93
CA CYS A 459 -19.07 17.14 -6.13
C CYS A 459 -18.69 17.17 -4.64
N ASN A 460 -18.47 18.36 -4.09
CA ASN A 460 -18.19 18.55 -2.67
C ASN A 460 -19.45 18.41 -1.80
N LEU A 461 -20.61 18.78 -2.34
CA LEU A 461 -21.92 18.57 -1.75
C LEU A 461 -22.68 17.51 -2.55
N ILE A 462 -23.44 16.69 -1.84
CA ILE A 462 -24.30 15.67 -2.42
C ILE A 462 -25.72 16.06 -2.04
N ASP A 463 -26.60 15.99 -3.01
CA ASP A 463 -28.03 16.17 -2.85
C ASP A 463 -28.77 14.87 -3.21
N ASP A 464 -30.10 14.85 -3.04
CA ASP A 464 -30.94 13.67 -3.20
C ASP A 464 -31.35 13.41 -4.66
N ARG A 465 -30.71 14.06 -5.66
CA ARG A 465 -31.03 13.81 -7.08
C ARG A 465 -30.72 12.38 -7.48
N ASP A 466 -31.49 11.86 -8.43
CA ASP A 466 -31.24 10.54 -9.01
C ASP A 466 -29.89 10.50 -9.73
N ILE A 467 -29.24 9.34 -9.72
CA ILE A 467 -27.92 9.17 -10.32
C ILE A 467 -27.88 9.50 -11.82
N SER A 468 -29.00 9.34 -12.54
CA SER A 468 -29.12 9.68 -13.96
C SER A 468 -29.01 11.19 -14.23
N GLU A 469 -29.29 12.03 -13.24
CA GLU A 469 -29.23 13.49 -13.36
C GLU A 469 -27.80 14.06 -13.23
N TRP A 470 -26.85 13.26 -12.75
CA TRP A 470 -25.47 13.70 -12.58
C TRP A 470 -24.65 13.76 -13.88
N ASN A 471 -25.19 13.30 -15.00
CA ASN A 471 -24.51 13.33 -16.31
C ASN A 471 -23.11 12.65 -16.29
N ILE A 472 -23.01 11.50 -15.64
CA ILE A 472 -21.78 10.73 -15.51
C ILE A 472 -21.28 10.24 -16.87
N ASN A 473 -20.00 10.41 -17.17
CA ASN A 473 -19.39 9.86 -18.37
C ASN A 473 -19.03 8.37 -18.16
N TYR A 474 -20.01 7.49 -18.28
CA TYR A 474 -19.84 6.05 -18.11
C TYR A 474 -18.77 5.45 -19.04
N LEU A 475 -18.62 5.98 -20.25
CA LEU A 475 -17.62 5.50 -21.20
C LEU A 475 -16.18 5.73 -20.68
N TYR A 476 -15.93 6.86 -20.03
CA TYR A 476 -14.65 7.11 -19.39
C TYR A 476 -14.31 6.03 -18.35
N TYR A 477 -15.22 5.73 -17.43
CA TYR A 477 -15.02 4.74 -16.37
C TYR A 477 -14.93 3.31 -16.92
N TYR A 478 -15.67 3.02 -17.98
CA TYR A 478 -15.55 1.76 -18.71
C TYR A 478 -14.13 1.59 -19.27
N ASN A 479 -13.61 2.60 -19.94
CA ASN A 479 -12.25 2.57 -20.49
C ASN A 479 -11.20 2.42 -19.40
N GLU A 480 -11.33 3.12 -18.26
CA GLU A 480 -10.45 2.97 -17.10
C GLU A 480 -10.45 1.52 -16.57
N ALA A 481 -11.61 0.91 -16.43
CA ALA A 481 -11.72 -0.49 -16.03
C ALA A 481 -11.13 -1.46 -17.06
N MET A 482 -11.39 -1.23 -18.35
CA MET A 482 -10.84 -2.07 -19.42
C MET A 482 -9.32 -1.94 -19.57
N ASN A 483 -8.73 -0.80 -19.18
CA ASN A 483 -7.27 -0.63 -19.07
C ASN A 483 -6.64 -1.53 -17.99
N ILE A 484 -7.44 -2.04 -17.06
CA ILE A 484 -7.03 -3.04 -16.06
C ILE A 484 -7.34 -4.46 -16.58
N VAL A 485 -8.57 -4.67 -17.04
CA VAL A 485 -9.05 -6.01 -17.44
C VAL A 485 -8.29 -6.57 -18.64
N ASN A 486 -8.06 -5.75 -19.68
CA ASN A 486 -7.42 -6.24 -20.91
C ASN A 486 -6.00 -6.76 -20.71
N PRO A 487 -5.08 -6.04 -20.01
CA PRO A 487 -3.75 -6.57 -19.71
C PRO A 487 -3.80 -7.92 -18.97
N ILE A 488 -4.67 -8.04 -17.97
CA ILE A 488 -4.81 -9.27 -17.18
C ILE A 488 -5.34 -10.43 -18.06
N LYS A 489 -6.34 -10.19 -18.90
CA LYS A 489 -6.89 -11.21 -19.80
C LYS A 489 -5.91 -11.66 -20.89
N LEU A 490 -5.15 -10.72 -21.43
CA LEU A 490 -4.24 -10.96 -22.55
C LEU A 490 -2.85 -11.43 -22.11
N GLY A 491 -2.55 -11.38 -20.79
CA GLY A 491 -1.22 -11.71 -20.30
C GLY A 491 -0.13 -10.75 -20.82
N ILE A 492 -0.44 -9.47 -20.93
CA ILE A 492 0.45 -8.46 -21.51
C ILE A 492 0.78 -7.44 -20.43
N SER A 493 2.07 -7.24 -20.16
CA SER A 493 2.49 -6.13 -19.31
C SER A 493 2.04 -4.81 -19.93
N PRO A 494 1.40 -3.90 -19.14
CA PRO A 494 1.20 -2.55 -19.60
C PRO A 494 2.58 -2.01 -19.97
N LYS A 495 2.79 -1.70 -21.24
CA LYS A 495 4.06 -1.12 -21.69
C LYS A 495 4.28 0.11 -20.84
N GLY A 496 5.39 0.16 -20.11
CA GLY A 496 5.77 1.32 -19.34
C GLY A 496 5.57 2.57 -20.18
N LYS A 497 5.26 3.71 -19.57
CA LYS A 497 4.97 5.02 -20.16
C LYS A 497 6.10 5.50 -21.12
N GLY A 498 6.43 4.69 -22.11
CA GLY A 498 7.22 5.01 -23.28
C GLY A 498 6.22 5.43 -24.36
N LYS A 499 6.26 6.68 -24.73
CA LYS A 499 5.54 7.25 -25.86
C LYS A 499 5.40 6.24 -26.98
N THR A 500 4.16 5.97 -27.40
CA THR A 500 3.75 5.46 -28.70
C THR A 500 3.13 4.06 -28.79
N LYS A 501 1.95 4.09 -29.40
CA LYS A 501 1.26 3.00 -30.15
C LYS A 501 0.33 2.04 -29.40
N CYS A 502 -0.51 2.56 -28.54
CA CYS A 502 -1.79 1.91 -28.29
C CYS A 502 -2.87 2.22 -29.37
N LYS A 503 -2.53 2.99 -30.41
CA LYS A 503 -3.44 3.33 -31.52
C LYS A 503 -3.82 2.17 -32.46
N LYS A 504 -3.11 1.02 -32.41
CA LYS A 504 -3.41 -0.11 -33.31
C LYS A 504 -4.28 -1.23 -32.71
N ALA A 505 -4.40 -1.33 -31.38
CA ALA A 505 -5.34 -2.25 -30.76
C ALA A 505 -6.74 -1.62 -30.59
N PHE A 506 -6.83 -0.30 -30.55
CA PHE A 506 -8.09 0.46 -30.49
C PHE A 506 -8.80 0.58 -31.84
N GLY A 507 -8.14 0.32 -32.97
CA GLY A 507 -8.70 0.46 -34.30
C GLY A 507 -9.74 -0.59 -34.72
N MET A 508 -10.02 -1.60 -33.88
CA MET A 508 -11.01 -2.64 -34.21
C MET A 508 -12.40 -2.40 -33.59
N TYR A 509 -12.55 -1.42 -32.72
CA TYR A 509 -13.85 -1.11 -32.07
C TYR A 509 -14.44 0.25 -32.42
N ASN A 510 -13.68 1.15 -33.09
CA ASN A 510 -14.19 2.46 -33.52
C ASN A 510 -14.95 2.46 -34.85
N SER A 511 -15.15 1.32 -35.49
CA SER A 511 -15.92 1.24 -36.74
C SER A 511 -17.44 1.19 -36.56
N LEU A 512 -17.96 1.41 -35.35
CA LEU A 512 -19.40 1.44 -35.08
C LEU A 512 -19.96 2.83 -34.72
N PHE A 513 -19.11 3.85 -34.61
CA PHE A 513 -19.53 5.24 -34.35
C PHE A 513 -18.54 6.20 -35.01
N ASP A 514 -18.61 6.29 -36.36
CA ASP A 514 -18.05 7.42 -37.10
C ASP A 514 -19.07 8.55 -37.04
N ASP A 515 -18.76 9.62 -36.34
CA ASP A 515 -19.19 10.97 -36.68
C ASP A 515 -18.02 11.91 -36.47
N ASP A 516 -17.73 12.62 -37.57
CA ASP A 516 -16.61 13.50 -37.84
C ASP A 516 -16.49 14.72 -36.91
N ASP A 517 -15.29 15.29 -36.95
CA ASP A 517 -14.83 16.60 -36.44
C ASP A 517 -14.21 16.61 -35.04
N PHE A 518 -12.89 16.49 -35.04
CA PHE A 518 -11.96 17.40 -34.35
C PHE A 518 -10.49 16.96 -34.60
N ASN A 519 -9.92 17.48 -35.67
CA ASN A 519 -8.48 17.66 -35.80
C ASN A 519 -8.12 18.93 -35.02
N ASP A 520 -7.25 18.83 -34.05
CA ASP A 520 -6.12 19.74 -33.98
C ASP A 520 -5.01 19.19 -33.07
N SER A 521 -3.83 19.22 -33.65
CA SER A 521 -2.54 18.96 -33.08
C SER A 521 -2.13 20.10 -32.14
N ASP A 522 -1.54 19.80 -30.99
CA ASP A 522 -0.20 20.22 -30.60
C ASP A 522 0.09 20.04 -29.10
N ASN A 523 1.20 19.41 -28.85
CA ASN A 523 2.08 19.54 -27.67
C ASN A 523 1.49 19.67 -26.25
N VAL A 524 1.37 18.55 -25.54
CA VAL A 524 1.57 18.53 -24.10
C VAL A 524 2.47 17.34 -23.72
N SER A 525 3.75 17.59 -23.65
CA SER A 525 4.71 16.79 -22.91
C SER A 525 4.89 17.46 -21.54
N ASP A 526 5.06 16.63 -20.51
CA ASP A 526 5.45 16.97 -19.14
C ASP A 526 4.36 17.41 -18.17
N ALA A 527 3.58 16.46 -17.66
CA ALA A 527 2.95 16.56 -16.31
C ALA A 527 2.26 15.25 -15.88
N LEU A 528 2.98 14.12 -15.85
CA LEU A 528 2.50 12.89 -15.21
C LEU A 528 3.68 12.09 -14.63
N ASP A 529 4.44 12.73 -13.77
CA ASP A 529 5.35 12.05 -12.84
C ASP A 529 5.18 12.73 -11.49
N ASP A 530 4.34 12.17 -10.63
CA ASP A 530 4.28 12.38 -9.17
C ASP A 530 2.96 11.84 -8.59
N SER A 531 2.65 10.55 -8.78
CA SER A 531 1.50 9.97 -8.07
C SER A 531 1.76 8.64 -7.35
N ASP A 532 3.02 8.22 -7.23
CA ASP A 532 3.35 6.96 -6.54
C ASP A 532 4.39 7.08 -5.42
N ASN A 533 4.47 8.25 -4.74
CA ASN A 533 5.22 8.34 -3.48
C ASN A 533 4.59 9.42 -2.59
N ASN A 534 3.45 9.10 -1.97
CA ASN A 534 2.96 9.83 -0.81
C ASN A 534 3.28 9.06 0.47
N ASP A 535 4.56 8.98 0.80
CA ASP A 535 4.99 8.92 2.19
C ASP A 535 4.85 10.34 2.75
N PHE A 536 3.74 10.60 3.45
CA PHE A 536 3.56 11.84 4.19
C PHE A 536 4.56 11.89 5.34
N GLU A 537 5.67 12.59 5.14
CA GLU A 537 6.45 13.17 6.24
C GLU A 537 5.63 14.34 6.80
N TYR A 538 5.05 14.14 7.97
CA TYR A 538 4.61 15.26 8.81
C TYR A 538 5.87 15.91 9.40
N GLU A 539 6.25 17.06 8.87
CA GLU A 539 7.09 18.00 9.60
C GLU A 539 6.21 18.63 10.71
N GLU A 540 6.44 18.20 11.94
CA GLU A 540 6.00 18.92 13.12
C GLU A 540 6.95 20.11 13.33
N GLU A 541 6.58 21.30 12.87
CA GLU A 541 7.09 22.55 13.43
C GLU A 541 6.34 22.81 14.74
N TYR A 542 6.98 22.53 15.87
CA TYR A 542 6.65 23.11 17.16
C TYR A 542 7.45 24.39 17.37
N ASN A 543 6.76 25.52 17.41
CA ASN A 543 7.08 26.69 18.23
C ASN A 543 6.15 26.71 19.42
#